data_41f56ad44bdb924082644f8d53af10f8
#
_entry.id   41f56ad44bdb924082644f8d53af10f8
#
_cell.length_a   1.000
_cell.length_b   1.000
_cell.length_c   1.000
_cell.angle_alpha   90.00
_cell.angle_beta   90.00
_cell.angle_gamma   90.00
#
_symmetry.space_group_name_H-M   'P 1'
#
loop_
_entity.id
_entity.type
_entity.pdbx_description
1 polymer ?
#
loop_
_entity_poly.entity_id
_entity_poly.type
_entity_poly.pdbx_seq_one_letter_code
_entity_poly.pdbx_strand_id
1 'polypeptide(L)'
;MSVGLVLVSHSRDLAEGLREVLEGLPGAGVPLAVAAGGPDGELGTSALAIAGAVESLGAGGGVVILADLGSGVLSAETALEQLDPSLRDRVHLADAPFVEGAVAAVRAAAAGADVSAVLAAAEATRGVRKLG
;
A
#
# COMPACT_ATOMS: atom_id res chain seq x y z
N MET A 1 3.65 12.78 -12.19
CA MET A 1 2.57 12.40 -11.29
C MET A 1 3.08 11.40 -10.28
N SER A 2 2.65 11.56 -9.03
CA SER A 2 3.15 10.74 -7.93
C SER A 2 2.50 9.37 -7.89
N VAL A 3 3.26 8.37 -7.48
CA VAL A 3 2.73 7.05 -7.15
C VAL A 3 2.15 7.12 -5.74
N GLY A 4 0.94 6.59 -5.56
CA GLY A 4 0.30 6.51 -4.25
C GLY A 4 0.45 5.13 -3.63
N LEU A 5 0.28 5.06 -2.31
CA LEU A 5 0.31 3.81 -1.57
C LEU A 5 -0.99 3.60 -0.81
N VAL A 6 -1.46 2.35 -0.81
CA VAL A 6 -2.56 1.92 0.05
C VAL A 6 -2.00 0.95 1.07
N LEU A 7 -2.25 1.22 2.35
CA LEU A 7 -1.84 0.36 3.46
C LEU A 7 -3.05 -0.46 3.89
N VAL A 8 -2.95 -1.77 3.70
CA VAL A 8 -4.01 -2.72 4.06
C VAL A 8 -3.61 -3.45 5.34
N SER A 9 -4.41 -3.34 6.38
CA SER A 9 -4.11 -3.98 7.65
C SER A 9 -5.39 -4.49 8.30
N HIS A 10 -5.26 -5.52 9.11
CA HIS A 10 -6.34 -6.04 9.93
C HIS A 10 -6.69 -5.09 11.08
N SER A 11 -5.76 -4.23 11.45
CA SER A 11 -5.91 -3.28 12.55
C SER A 11 -5.75 -1.85 12.03
N ARG A 12 -6.73 -1.01 12.31
CA ARG A 12 -6.65 0.41 11.98
C ARG A 12 -5.48 1.08 12.70
N ASP A 13 -5.28 0.74 13.97
CA ASP A 13 -4.19 1.34 14.75
C ASP A 13 -2.81 0.98 14.16
N LEU A 14 -2.64 -0.26 13.69
CA LEU A 14 -1.40 -0.68 13.05
C LEU A 14 -1.15 0.12 11.78
N ALA A 15 -2.16 0.25 10.93
CA ALA A 15 -2.02 0.98 9.68
C ALA A 15 -1.77 2.48 9.91
N GLU A 16 -2.49 3.09 10.85
CA GLU A 16 -2.29 4.50 11.16
C GLU A 16 -0.92 4.75 11.80
N GLY A 17 -0.44 3.83 12.61
CA GLY A 17 0.92 3.92 13.16
C GLY A 17 1.99 3.84 12.06
N LEU A 18 1.81 2.95 11.10
CA LEU A 18 2.71 2.89 9.95
C LEU A 18 2.63 4.17 9.13
N ARG A 19 1.43 4.68 8.87
CA ARG A 19 1.25 5.94 8.16
C ARG A 19 2.02 7.07 8.85
N GLU A 20 1.97 7.15 10.17
CA GLU A 20 2.70 8.14 10.95
C GLU A 20 4.21 8.04 10.69
N VAL A 21 4.75 6.82 10.68
CA VAL A 21 6.16 6.59 10.38
C VAL A 21 6.51 7.08 8.97
N LEU A 22 5.67 6.73 7.99
CA LEU A 22 5.92 7.08 6.59
C LEU A 22 5.86 8.59 6.38
N GLU A 23 4.92 9.27 7.01
CA GLU A 23 4.78 10.73 6.90
C GLU A 23 5.93 11.47 7.57
N GLY A 24 6.61 10.83 8.51
CA GLY A 24 7.78 11.40 9.16
C GLY A 24 9.09 11.23 8.39
N LEU A 25 9.08 10.52 7.26
CA LEU A 25 10.29 10.32 6.47
C LEU A 25 10.65 11.58 5.69
N PRO A 26 11.97 11.87 5.53
CA PRO A 26 12.41 13.01 4.73
C PRO A 26 11.92 12.88 3.27
N GLY A 27 11.44 13.98 2.70
CA GLY A 27 10.95 13.99 1.32
C GLY A 27 9.57 13.40 1.16
N ALA A 28 8.85 13.12 2.24
CA ALA A 28 7.48 12.61 2.19
C ALA A 28 6.57 13.61 1.45
N GLY A 29 5.33 13.27 1.25
CA GLY A 29 4.39 14.01 0.40
C GLY A 29 3.80 13.05 -0.61
N VAL A 30 4.12 11.77 -0.46
CA VAL A 30 3.56 10.67 -1.24
C VAL A 30 2.09 10.48 -0.82
N PRO A 31 1.15 10.40 -1.76
CA PRO A 31 -0.24 10.14 -1.41
C PRO A 31 -0.38 8.79 -0.72
N LEU A 32 -1.00 8.78 0.45
CA LEU A 32 -1.22 7.57 1.26
C LEU A 32 -2.69 7.43 1.57
N ALA A 33 -3.19 6.20 1.51
CA ALA A 33 -4.53 5.88 1.98
C ALA A 33 -4.47 4.60 2.83
N VAL A 34 -5.37 4.50 3.79
CA VAL A 34 -5.46 3.35 4.70
C VAL A 34 -6.78 2.64 4.47
N ALA A 35 -6.71 1.32 4.32
CA ALA A 35 -7.88 0.44 4.29
C ALA A 35 -7.65 -0.63 5.35
N ALA A 36 -8.16 -0.41 6.56
CA ALA A 36 -7.84 -1.24 7.71
C ALA A 36 -9.05 -1.46 8.60
N GLY A 37 -9.12 -2.64 9.17
CA GLY A 37 -10.20 -3.05 10.04
C GLY A 37 -11.45 -3.45 9.27
N GLY A 38 -12.39 -4.06 9.98
CA GLY A 38 -13.70 -4.41 9.44
C GLY A 38 -14.67 -3.22 9.48
N PRO A 39 -15.90 -3.42 8.93
CA PRO A 39 -16.89 -2.32 8.79
C PRO A 39 -17.28 -1.65 10.11
N ASP A 40 -17.24 -2.38 11.21
CA ASP A 40 -17.64 -1.87 12.52
C ASP A 40 -16.44 -1.56 13.43
N GLY A 41 -15.26 -1.43 12.85
CA GLY A 41 -14.03 -1.14 13.59
C GLY A 41 -13.37 -2.36 14.22
N GLU A 42 -13.90 -3.58 13.99
CA GLU A 42 -13.29 -4.80 14.48
C GLU A 42 -12.02 -5.14 13.66
N LEU A 43 -11.27 -6.11 14.14
CA LEU A 43 -10.12 -6.63 13.38
C LEU A 43 -10.62 -7.33 12.11
N GLY A 44 -9.94 -7.10 11.02
CA GLY A 44 -10.28 -7.69 9.73
C GLY A 44 -9.95 -6.78 8.56
N THR A 45 -10.25 -7.24 7.35
CA THR A 45 -10.06 -6.47 6.13
C THR A 45 -11.33 -6.48 5.29
N SER A 46 -11.46 -5.50 4.41
CA SER A 46 -12.63 -5.35 3.56
C SER A 46 -12.18 -5.02 2.14
N ALA A 47 -12.53 -5.87 1.18
CA ALA A 47 -12.24 -5.63 -0.23
C ALA A 47 -12.88 -4.33 -0.71
N LEU A 48 -14.09 -4.04 -0.23
CA LEU A 48 -14.78 -2.79 -0.61
C LEU A 48 -14.02 -1.56 -0.11
N ALA A 49 -13.52 -1.60 1.12
CA ALA A 49 -12.72 -0.50 1.68
C ALA A 49 -11.41 -0.33 0.93
N ILE A 50 -10.77 -1.44 0.53
CA ILE A 50 -9.52 -1.39 -0.23
C ILE A 50 -9.77 -0.76 -1.61
N ALA A 51 -10.80 -1.19 -2.31
CA ALA A 51 -11.15 -0.60 -3.60
C ALA A 51 -11.44 0.90 -3.46
N GLY A 52 -12.17 1.31 -2.41
CA GLY A 52 -12.43 2.71 -2.14
C GLY A 52 -11.17 3.53 -1.87
N ALA A 53 -10.22 2.96 -1.14
CA ALA A 53 -8.93 3.61 -0.87
C ALA A 53 -8.14 3.82 -2.17
N VAL A 54 -8.10 2.81 -3.04
CA VAL A 54 -7.45 2.92 -4.34
C VAL A 54 -8.10 4.03 -5.17
N GLU A 55 -9.42 4.01 -5.24
CA GLU A 55 -10.18 5.01 -6.00
C GLU A 55 -9.96 6.42 -5.47
N SER A 56 -9.82 6.57 -4.15
CA SER A 56 -9.60 7.89 -3.54
C SER A 56 -8.26 8.51 -3.94
N LEU A 57 -7.26 7.69 -4.22
CA LEU A 57 -5.95 8.18 -4.68
C LEU A 57 -5.98 8.55 -6.17
N GLY A 58 -6.93 8.02 -6.91
CA GLY A 58 -7.07 8.28 -8.32
C GLY A 58 -6.03 7.57 -9.18
N ALA A 59 -6.09 7.84 -10.48
CA ALA A 59 -5.25 7.14 -11.44
C ALA A 59 -3.79 7.62 -11.45
N GLY A 60 -3.54 8.90 -11.17
CA GLY A 60 -2.21 9.52 -11.05
C GLY A 60 -1.08 8.76 -11.71
N GLY A 61 0.00 8.55 -10.98
CA GLY A 61 1.17 7.79 -11.38
C GLY A 61 1.08 6.30 -11.09
N GLY A 62 -0.07 5.81 -10.63
CA GLY A 62 -0.25 4.43 -10.22
C GLY A 62 -0.30 4.26 -8.70
N VAL A 63 -0.65 3.07 -8.26
CA VAL A 63 -0.83 2.75 -6.84
C VAL A 63 -0.14 1.43 -6.51
N VAL A 64 0.56 1.39 -5.39
CA VAL A 64 1.12 0.16 -4.83
C VAL A 64 0.41 -0.13 -3.51
N ILE A 65 -0.07 -1.36 -3.35
CA ILE A 65 -0.76 -1.82 -2.15
C ILE A 65 0.22 -2.64 -1.31
N LEU A 66 0.31 -2.31 -0.03
CA LEU A 66 1.05 -3.11 0.96
C LEU A 66 0.05 -3.73 1.92
N ALA A 67 0.16 -5.02 2.18
CA ALA A 67 -0.73 -5.74 3.10
C ALA A 67 0.07 -6.38 4.24
N ASP A 68 -0.55 -6.46 5.43
CA ASP A 68 0.13 -6.98 6.62
C ASP A 68 0.19 -8.51 6.67
N LEU A 69 -0.93 -9.18 6.46
CA LEU A 69 -1.02 -10.64 6.57
C LEU A 69 -1.68 -11.24 5.34
N GLY A 70 -1.56 -12.55 5.19
CA GLY A 70 -2.07 -13.27 4.02
C GLY A 70 -3.54 -13.04 3.70
N SER A 71 -4.41 -12.94 4.72
CA SER A 71 -5.83 -12.65 4.47
C SER A 71 -6.05 -11.23 3.95
N GLY A 72 -5.17 -10.29 4.29
CA GLY A 72 -5.16 -8.97 3.68
C GLY A 72 -4.80 -9.00 2.21
N VAL A 73 -3.88 -9.90 1.83
CA VAL A 73 -3.54 -10.14 0.43
C VAL A 73 -4.76 -10.64 -0.35
N LEU A 74 -5.50 -11.61 0.22
CA LEU A 74 -6.70 -12.14 -0.43
C LEU A 74 -7.77 -11.05 -0.62
N SER A 75 -7.98 -10.22 0.40
CA SER A 75 -8.93 -9.11 0.29
C SER A 75 -8.50 -8.09 -0.77
N ALA A 76 -7.20 -7.82 -0.87
CA ALA A 76 -6.67 -6.91 -1.88
C ALA A 76 -6.83 -7.48 -3.29
N GLU A 77 -6.59 -8.78 -3.47
CA GLU A 77 -6.81 -9.43 -4.77
C GLU A 77 -8.28 -9.35 -5.19
N THR A 78 -9.20 -9.56 -4.23
CA THR A 78 -10.63 -9.40 -4.49
C THR A 78 -10.97 -7.96 -4.87
N ALA A 79 -10.37 -6.99 -4.18
CA ALA A 79 -10.59 -5.57 -4.49
C ALA A 79 -10.13 -5.24 -5.91
N LEU A 80 -8.99 -5.77 -6.34
CA LEU A 80 -8.48 -5.53 -7.69
C LEU A 80 -9.47 -5.99 -8.75
N GLU A 81 -10.18 -7.10 -8.52
CA GLU A 81 -11.18 -7.60 -9.46
C GLU A 81 -12.39 -6.67 -9.56
N GLN A 82 -12.63 -5.84 -8.56
CA GLN A 82 -13.78 -4.93 -8.51
C GLN A 82 -13.47 -3.57 -9.15
N LEU A 83 -12.22 -3.30 -9.46
CA LEU A 83 -11.83 -2.01 -10.03
C LEU A 83 -12.12 -1.96 -11.53
N ASP A 84 -12.38 -0.75 -12.01
CA ASP A 84 -12.45 -0.49 -13.45
C ASP A 84 -11.13 -0.97 -14.08
N PRO A 85 -11.17 -1.70 -15.20
CA PRO A 85 -9.96 -2.22 -15.85
C PRO A 85 -8.87 -1.18 -16.10
N SER A 86 -9.25 0.04 -16.48
CA SER A 86 -8.27 1.11 -16.74
C SER A 86 -7.54 1.51 -15.46
N LEU A 87 -8.20 1.50 -14.31
CA LEU A 87 -7.56 1.77 -13.03
C LEU A 87 -6.75 0.57 -12.57
N ARG A 88 -7.31 -0.63 -12.70
CA ARG A 88 -6.64 -1.87 -12.27
C ARG A 88 -5.27 -2.04 -12.91
N ASP A 89 -5.11 -1.64 -14.17
CA ASP A 89 -3.83 -1.76 -14.88
C ASP A 89 -2.72 -0.92 -14.24
N ARG A 90 -3.07 0.04 -13.39
CA ARG A 90 -2.13 0.92 -12.70
C ARG A 90 -1.97 0.60 -11.22
N VAL A 91 -2.58 -0.48 -10.74
CA VAL A 91 -2.59 -0.83 -9.32
C VAL A 91 -1.88 -2.16 -9.15
N HIS A 92 -0.92 -2.21 -8.24
CA HIS A 92 -0.10 -3.39 -8.02
C HIS A 92 -0.07 -3.75 -6.54
N LEU A 93 -0.34 -5.02 -6.25
CA LEU A 93 -0.20 -5.57 -4.90
C LEU A 93 1.25 -6.02 -4.73
N ALA A 94 1.96 -5.46 -3.77
CA ALA A 94 3.36 -5.80 -3.54
C ALA A 94 3.49 -7.09 -2.74
N ASP A 95 4.36 -7.97 -3.20
CA ASP A 95 4.79 -9.14 -2.45
C ASP A 95 5.98 -8.72 -1.57
N ALA A 96 5.68 -8.10 -0.43
CA ALA A 96 6.70 -7.45 0.40
C ALA A 96 6.28 -7.44 1.87
N PRO A 97 7.26 -7.37 2.79
CA PRO A 97 6.96 -7.12 4.21
C PRO A 97 6.27 -5.77 4.37
N PHE A 98 5.32 -5.70 5.28
CA PHE A 98 4.43 -4.56 5.41
C PHE A 98 5.16 -3.26 5.74
N VAL A 99 5.99 -3.29 6.77
CA VAL A 99 6.68 -2.07 7.23
C VAL A 99 7.86 -1.72 6.31
N GLU A 100 8.77 -2.66 6.12
CA GLU A 100 9.97 -2.43 5.30
C GLU A 100 9.60 -2.12 3.85
N GLY A 101 8.62 -2.84 3.32
CA GLY A 101 8.15 -2.59 1.96
C GLY A 101 7.53 -1.22 1.79
N ALA A 102 6.73 -0.78 2.76
CA ALA A 102 6.12 0.54 2.73
C ALA A 102 7.18 1.65 2.79
N VAL A 103 8.19 1.50 3.66
CA VAL A 103 9.28 2.48 3.77
C VAL A 103 10.03 2.60 2.45
N ALA A 104 10.41 1.47 1.84
CA ALA A 104 11.12 1.47 0.57
C ALA A 104 10.25 2.08 -0.55
N ALA A 105 8.97 1.75 -0.57
CA ALA A 105 8.04 2.28 -1.56
C ALA A 105 7.90 3.81 -1.44
N VAL A 106 7.74 4.33 -0.23
CA VAL A 106 7.63 5.78 -0.02
C VAL A 106 8.89 6.49 -0.46
N ARG A 107 10.06 5.95 -0.13
CA ARG A 107 11.33 6.56 -0.53
C ARG A 107 11.48 6.62 -2.05
N ALA A 108 11.12 5.54 -2.74
CA ALA A 108 11.19 5.50 -4.20
C ALA A 108 10.18 6.47 -4.82
N ALA A 109 8.96 6.49 -4.32
CA ALA A 109 7.92 7.40 -4.82
C ALA A 109 8.30 8.86 -4.59
N ALA A 110 8.83 9.18 -3.41
CA ALA A 110 9.28 10.55 -3.09
C ALA A 110 10.43 11.01 -3.99
N ALA A 111 11.24 10.07 -4.45
CA ALA A 111 12.33 10.36 -5.39
C ALA A 111 11.85 10.48 -6.85
N GLY A 112 10.56 10.31 -7.11
CA GLY A 112 9.99 10.46 -8.44
C GLY A 112 9.99 9.20 -9.29
N ALA A 113 10.23 8.03 -8.68
CA ALA A 113 10.21 6.77 -9.41
C ALA A 113 8.81 6.46 -9.95
N ASP A 114 8.73 5.75 -11.07
CA ASP A 114 7.45 5.30 -11.60
C ASP A 114 6.91 4.10 -10.81
N VAL A 115 5.67 3.68 -11.10
CA VAL A 115 5.01 2.63 -10.31
C VAL A 115 5.76 1.30 -10.37
N SER A 116 6.35 0.97 -11.50
CA SER A 116 7.16 -0.24 -11.65
C SER A 116 8.38 -0.22 -10.72
N ALA A 117 9.05 0.91 -10.65
CA ALA A 117 10.23 1.06 -9.80
C ALA A 117 9.86 1.10 -8.32
N VAL A 118 8.73 1.73 -7.98
CA VAL A 118 8.23 1.73 -6.60
C VAL A 118 7.89 0.31 -6.15
N LEU A 119 7.19 -0.44 -6.99
CA LEU A 119 6.87 -1.84 -6.72
C LEU A 119 8.14 -2.67 -6.51
N ALA A 120 9.12 -2.52 -7.41
CA ALA A 120 10.38 -3.25 -7.31
C ALA A 120 11.14 -2.90 -6.02
N ALA A 121 11.13 -1.63 -5.61
CA ALA A 121 11.77 -1.19 -4.37
C ALA A 121 11.12 -1.86 -3.15
N ALA A 122 9.78 -1.91 -3.12
CA ALA A 122 9.06 -2.58 -2.04
C ALA A 122 9.41 -4.06 -2.00
N GLU A 123 9.37 -4.74 -3.14
CA GLU A 123 9.60 -6.19 -3.20
C GLU A 123 11.04 -6.58 -2.93
N ALA A 124 11.99 -5.69 -3.17
CA ALA A 124 13.40 -5.94 -2.84
C ALA A 124 13.62 -6.11 -1.34
N THR A 125 12.73 -5.61 -0.49
CA THR A 125 12.86 -5.74 0.97
C THR A 125 12.62 -7.15 1.48
N ARG A 126 12.11 -8.06 0.65
CA ARG A 126 11.90 -9.47 1.05
C ARG A 126 13.19 -10.15 1.51
N GLY A 127 14.32 -9.74 0.97
CA GLY A 127 15.60 -10.33 1.31
C GLY A 127 16.40 -9.57 2.35
N VAL A 128 15.87 -8.47 2.87
CA VAL A 128 16.61 -7.63 3.83
C VAL A 128 16.59 -8.30 5.20
N ARG A 129 17.78 -8.44 5.78
CA ARG A 129 17.95 -8.97 7.13
C ARG A 129 18.21 -7.80 8.08
N LYS A 130 17.68 -7.91 9.31
CA LYS A 130 17.89 -6.85 10.32
C LYS A 130 19.21 -7.01 11.02
N LEU A 131 19.67 -8.22 11.15
CA LEU A 131 20.93 -8.53 11.83
C LEU A 131 21.88 -9.20 10.85
N GLY A 132 23.02 -8.64 10.73
CA GLY A 132 24.15 -9.18 10.03
C GLY A 132 23.93 -9.65 8.63
#